data_27416e1cadf4d3b7188a6972eeddcacf
#
_entry.id   27416e1cadf4d3b7188a6972eeddcacf
#
_cell.length_a   1.000
_cell.length_b   1.000
_cell.length_c   1.000
_cell.angle_alpha   90.00
_cell.angle_beta   90.00
_cell.angle_gamma   90.00
#
_symmetry.space_group_name_H-M   'P 1'
#
loop_
_entity.id
_entity.type
_entity.pdbx_description
1 polymer ?
#
loop_
_entity_poly.entity_id
_entity_poly.type
_entity_poly.pdbx_seq_one_letter_code
_entity_poly.pdbx_strand_id
1 'polypeptide(L)'
;MAALTVVIVCRRRARALAEAYRRAAHLAGHGVDGDVVVVPDQAIEAYALPGWPGWIVVSAGMLAALDADGQTALFAHERAHLAGRHHLFTTVGRLAAAANPLLLPLARAVDYTVERWADEHAARVTGDRRLVAATIGRAALLAQHRPPRPTAAAILGITRPRTCRVSLAWAGPVPRRVAALLAPPLPRHAVLLAAAVALTALAGVSALEAARYLHALLELARAAH
;
A
#
# COMPACT_ATOMS: atom_id res chain seq x y z
N MET A 1 6.29 8.04 25.03
CA MET A 1 6.49 6.76 24.30
C MET A 1 5.96 6.83 22.86
N ALA A 2 4.69 7.19 22.63
CA ALA A 2 4.10 7.23 21.28
C ALA A 2 4.88 8.11 20.28
N ALA A 3 5.28 9.33 20.68
CA ALA A 3 6.05 10.23 19.83
C ALA A 3 7.39 9.61 19.38
N LEU A 4 8.09 8.93 20.26
CA LEU A 4 9.35 8.26 19.92
C LEU A 4 9.11 7.12 18.89
N THR A 5 8.07 6.33 19.10
CA THR A 5 7.69 5.26 18.16
C THR A 5 7.37 5.81 16.77
N VAL A 6 6.59 6.90 16.68
CA VAL A 6 6.28 7.59 15.43
C VAL A 6 7.56 8.09 14.75
N VAL A 7 8.46 8.74 15.47
CA VAL A 7 9.74 9.23 14.93
C VAL A 7 10.58 8.07 14.39
N ILE A 8 10.68 6.97 15.13
CA ILE A 8 11.44 5.78 14.69
C ILE A 8 10.83 5.20 13.39
N VAL A 9 9.51 5.06 13.33
CA VAL A 9 8.81 4.55 12.13
C VAL A 9 9.05 5.49 10.94
N CYS A 10 8.90 6.80 11.11
CA CYS A 10 9.18 7.78 10.06
C CYS A 10 10.62 7.70 9.55
N ARG A 11 11.60 7.65 10.46
CA ARG A 11 13.03 7.57 10.07
C ARG A 11 13.36 6.29 9.34
N ARG A 12 12.84 5.14 9.80
CA ARG A 12 13.03 3.85 9.10
C ARG A 12 12.44 3.88 7.70
N ARG A 13 11.23 4.41 7.54
CA ARG A 13 10.58 4.52 6.21
C ARG A 13 11.33 5.47 5.28
N ALA A 14 11.73 6.64 5.77
CA ALA A 14 12.49 7.61 4.97
C ALA A 14 13.82 7.00 4.48
N ARG A 15 14.55 6.27 5.34
CA ARG A 15 15.79 5.60 4.95
C ARG A 15 15.56 4.50 3.91
N ALA A 16 14.54 3.66 4.11
CA ALA A 16 14.20 2.59 3.19
C ALA A 16 13.77 3.14 1.82
N LEU A 17 12.98 4.22 1.81
CA LEU A 17 12.57 4.90 0.58
C LEU A 17 13.79 5.48 -0.15
N ALA A 18 14.68 6.19 0.55
CA ALA A 18 15.89 6.75 -0.02
C ALA A 18 16.82 5.66 -0.59
N GLU A 19 16.92 4.49 0.07
CA GLU A 19 17.71 3.37 -0.44
C GLU A 19 17.07 2.75 -1.68
N ALA A 20 15.75 2.52 -1.68
CA ALA A 20 15.02 2.03 -2.84
C ALA A 20 15.16 2.97 -4.04
N TYR A 21 15.10 4.28 -3.80
CA TYR A 21 15.34 5.30 -4.83
C TYR A 21 16.74 5.23 -5.41
N ARG A 22 17.76 5.16 -4.57
CA ARG A 22 19.15 5.07 -5.03
C ARG A 22 19.38 3.83 -5.90
N ARG A 23 18.83 2.68 -5.49
CA ARG A 23 18.92 1.44 -6.26
C ARG A 23 18.19 1.55 -7.59
N ALA A 24 16.96 2.05 -7.59
CA ALA A 24 16.17 2.23 -8.80
C ALA A 24 16.84 3.23 -9.76
N ALA A 25 17.34 4.36 -9.27
CA ALA A 25 18.02 5.36 -10.08
C ALA A 25 19.30 4.82 -10.72
N HIS A 26 20.07 4.01 -9.97
CA HIS A 26 21.28 3.35 -10.51
C HIS A 26 20.94 2.38 -11.64
N LEU A 27 19.86 1.61 -11.49
CA LEU A 27 19.41 0.65 -12.51
C LEU A 27 18.72 1.33 -13.69
N ALA A 28 18.02 2.45 -13.46
CA ALA A 28 17.38 3.23 -14.49
C ALA A 28 18.36 3.77 -15.55
N GLY A 29 19.61 3.99 -15.18
CA GLY A 29 20.68 4.34 -16.13
C GLY A 29 21.08 3.22 -17.10
N HIS A 30 20.59 1.98 -16.92
CA HIS A 30 21.01 0.80 -17.67
C HIS A 30 19.91 0.12 -18.49
N GLY A 31 18.71 0.67 -18.55
CA GLY A 31 17.61 0.14 -19.35
C GLY A 31 16.26 0.26 -18.65
N VAL A 32 15.62 1.40 -18.84
CA VAL A 32 14.24 1.64 -18.36
C VAL A 32 13.35 1.69 -19.58
N ASP A 33 12.32 0.88 -19.59
CA ASP A 33 11.22 1.03 -20.55
C ASP A 33 10.10 1.85 -19.88
N GLY A 34 10.12 3.16 -20.14
CA GLY A 34 9.14 4.09 -19.59
C GLY A 34 9.27 4.28 -18.06
N ASP A 35 8.28 3.81 -17.30
CA ASP A 35 8.15 3.91 -15.85
C ASP A 35 8.59 2.64 -15.09
N VAL A 36 9.11 1.61 -15.80
CA VAL A 36 9.44 0.29 -15.24
C VAL A 36 10.96 0.12 -15.10
N VAL A 37 11.41 -0.26 -13.92
CA VAL A 37 12.80 -0.61 -13.61
C VAL A 37 12.88 -2.11 -13.30
N VAL A 38 13.65 -2.85 -14.10
CA VAL A 38 13.86 -4.27 -13.89
C VAL A 38 15.11 -4.51 -13.04
N VAL A 39 14.93 -5.19 -11.91
CA VAL A 39 16.03 -5.59 -11.01
C VAL A 39 16.47 -7.00 -11.38
N PRO A 40 17.78 -7.25 -11.56
CA PRO A 40 18.31 -8.59 -11.88
C PRO A 40 18.31 -9.49 -10.63
N ASP A 41 17.12 -9.72 -10.05
CA ASP A 41 16.89 -10.63 -8.92
C ASP A 41 15.87 -11.69 -9.31
N GLN A 42 16.10 -12.91 -8.82
CA GLN A 42 15.17 -14.04 -9.02
C GLN A 42 14.05 -14.07 -7.98
N ALA A 43 13.99 -13.12 -7.05
CA ALA A 43 12.87 -12.98 -6.13
C ALA A 43 11.55 -12.74 -6.90
N ILE A 44 10.42 -13.07 -6.30
CA ILE A 44 9.10 -12.77 -6.88
C ILE A 44 8.60 -11.49 -6.23
N GLU A 45 9.00 -10.35 -6.82
CA GLU A 45 8.73 -9.04 -6.25
C GLU A 45 8.41 -8.00 -7.32
N ALA A 46 7.39 -7.20 -7.04
CA ALA A 46 7.11 -5.96 -7.75
C ALA A 46 6.54 -4.95 -6.74
N TYR A 47 6.81 -3.68 -6.96
CA TYR A 47 6.25 -2.61 -6.14
C TYR A 47 6.33 -1.25 -6.83
N ALA A 48 5.37 -0.40 -6.52
CA ALA A 48 5.36 1.00 -6.91
C ALA A 48 6.29 1.82 -6.00
N LEU A 49 7.27 2.49 -6.56
CA LEU A 49 8.16 3.41 -5.87
C LEU A 49 7.67 4.85 -6.09
N PRO A 50 7.06 5.48 -5.06
CA PRO A 50 6.49 6.80 -5.21
C PRO A 50 7.59 7.85 -5.42
N GLY A 51 7.37 8.80 -6.31
CA GLY A 51 8.31 9.90 -6.60
C GLY A 51 7.83 10.80 -7.72
N TRP A 52 8.73 11.61 -8.22
CA TRP A 52 8.49 12.48 -9.36
C TRP A 52 9.69 12.43 -10.33
N PRO A 53 9.60 11.63 -11.39
CA PRO A 53 8.55 10.63 -11.66
C PRO A 53 8.58 9.47 -10.66
N GLY A 54 7.45 8.77 -10.52
CA GLY A 54 7.40 7.49 -9.78
C GLY A 54 7.82 6.34 -10.69
N TRP A 55 8.30 5.24 -10.10
CA TRP A 55 8.72 4.04 -10.84
C TRP A 55 8.02 2.79 -10.36
N ILE A 56 7.87 1.83 -11.26
CA ILE A 56 7.52 0.45 -10.94
C ILE A 56 8.81 -0.34 -10.92
N VAL A 57 9.14 -0.90 -9.77
CA VAL A 57 10.30 -1.78 -9.63
C VAL A 57 9.81 -3.21 -9.68
N VAL A 58 10.35 -3.99 -10.62
CA VAL A 58 9.99 -5.39 -10.81
C VAL A 58 11.25 -6.25 -10.91
N SER A 59 11.24 -7.41 -10.30
CA SER A 59 12.34 -8.37 -10.40
C SER A 59 12.27 -9.19 -11.70
N ALA A 60 13.42 -9.61 -12.21
CA ALA A 60 13.49 -10.53 -13.33
C ALA A 60 12.74 -11.84 -13.03
N GLY A 61 12.81 -12.33 -11.79
CA GLY A 61 12.07 -13.52 -11.36
C GLY A 61 10.55 -13.36 -11.42
N MET A 62 10.02 -12.16 -11.11
CA MET A 62 8.59 -11.88 -11.25
C MET A 62 8.18 -11.84 -12.72
N LEU A 63 8.97 -11.18 -13.58
CA LEU A 63 8.69 -11.13 -15.02
C LEU A 63 8.72 -12.54 -15.65
N ALA A 64 9.72 -13.36 -15.32
CA ALA A 64 9.81 -14.73 -15.81
C ALA A 64 8.67 -15.64 -15.30
N ALA A 65 8.07 -15.28 -14.19
CA ALA A 65 6.96 -16.03 -13.59
C ALA A 65 5.59 -15.76 -14.22
N LEU A 66 5.46 -14.68 -14.97
CA LEU A 66 4.21 -14.22 -15.58
C LEU A 66 4.33 -14.22 -17.11
N ASP A 67 3.23 -14.58 -17.78
CA ASP A 67 3.06 -14.35 -19.21
C ASP A 67 2.79 -12.85 -19.51
N ALA A 68 2.71 -12.49 -20.77
CA ALA A 68 2.54 -11.11 -21.22
C ALA A 68 1.26 -10.46 -20.64
N ASP A 69 0.17 -11.20 -20.57
CA ASP A 69 -1.10 -10.71 -20.04
C ASP A 69 -1.01 -10.51 -18.52
N GLY A 70 -0.38 -11.44 -17.80
CA GLY A 70 -0.09 -11.33 -16.37
C GLY A 70 0.84 -10.17 -16.04
N GLN A 71 1.86 -9.91 -16.87
CA GLN A 71 2.73 -8.74 -16.73
C GLN A 71 1.95 -7.45 -16.95
N THR A 72 1.05 -7.40 -17.96
CA THR A 72 0.18 -6.25 -18.18
C THR A 72 -0.73 -5.99 -16.99
N ALA A 73 -1.32 -7.03 -16.41
CA ALA A 73 -2.14 -6.93 -15.21
C ALA A 73 -1.33 -6.43 -14.00
N LEU A 74 -0.09 -6.94 -13.82
CA LEU A 74 0.82 -6.51 -12.76
C LEU A 74 1.16 -5.02 -12.90
N PHE A 75 1.58 -4.57 -14.08
CA PHE A 75 1.93 -3.17 -14.31
C PHE A 75 0.74 -2.24 -14.14
N ALA A 76 -0.45 -2.63 -14.57
CA ALA A 76 -1.66 -1.86 -14.35
C ALA A 76 -1.98 -1.72 -12.85
N HIS A 77 -1.74 -2.77 -12.06
CA HIS A 77 -1.89 -2.75 -10.61
C HIS A 77 -0.89 -1.79 -9.95
N GLU A 78 0.38 -1.87 -10.30
CA GLU A 78 1.42 -0.99 -9.73
C GLU A 78 1.23 0.49 -10.15
N ARG A 79 0.82 0.74 -11.40
CA ARG A 79 0.46 2.10 -11.85
C ARG A 79 -0.70 2.68 -11.06
N ALA A 80 -1.67 1.86 -10.66
CA ALA A 80 -2.76 2.31 -9.80
C ALA A 80 -2.26 2.81 -8.44
N HIS A 81 -1.23 2.16 -7.88
CA HIS A 81 -0.61 2.62 -6.64
C HIS A 81 0.08 3.97 -6.78
N LEU A 82 0.74 4.23 -7.91
CA LEU A 82 1.36 5.52 -8.21
C LEU A 82 0.29 6.61 -8.41
N ALA A 83 -0.66 6.36 -9.31
CA ALA A 83 -1.70 7.31 -9.68
C ALA A 83 -2.60 7.68 -8.47
N GLY A 84 -2.98 6.69 -7.66
CA GLY A 84 -3.79 6.87 -6.46
C GLY A 84 -3.00 7.38 -5.25
N ARG A 85 -1.67 7.56 -5.37
CA ARG A 85 -0.78 7.92 -4.25
C ARG A 85 -1.02 7.06 -3.00
N HIS A 86 -1.23 5.78 -3.21
CA HIS A 86 -1.63 4.82 -2.17
C HIS A 86 -0.65 4.77 -0.99
N HIS A 87 0.63 5.07 -1.23
CA HIS A 87 1.66 5.17 -0.20
C HIS A 87 1.34 6.22 0.90
N LEU A 88 0.58 7.28 0.58
CA LEU A 88 0.18 8.28 1.57
C LEU A 88 -0.84 7.69 2.55
N PHE A 89 -1.88 7.04 2.04
CA PHE A 89 -2.92 6.43 2.87
C PHE A 89 -2.35 5.35 3.79
N THR A 90 -1.52 4.46 3.24
CA THR A 90 -0.87 3.41 4.04
C THR A 90 0.12 3.98 5.06
N THR A 91 0.80 5.09 4.73
CA THR A 91 1.71 5.77 5.67
C THR A 91 0.92 6.39 6.83
N VAL A 92 -0.12 7.16 6.52
CA VAL A 92 -0.97 7.79 7.57
C VAL A 92 -1.59 6.73 8.47
N GLY A 93 -2.16 5.66 7.90
CA GLY A 93 -2.74 4.56 8.68
C GLY A 93 -1.73 3.91 9.64
N ARG A 94 -0.49 3.69 9.18
CA ARG A 94 0.57 3.09 10.00
C ARG A 94 1.11 4.03 11.06
N LEU A 95 1.25 5.32 10.76
CA LEU A 95 1.64 6.31 11.75
C LEU A 95 0.57 6.48 12.84
N ALA A 96 -0.70 6.50 12.44
CA ALA A 96 -1.82 6.52 13.38
C ALA A 96 -1.81 5.28 14.29
N ALA A 97 -1.60 4.07 13.73
CA ALA A 97 -1.50 2.85 14.52
C ALA A 97 -0.24 2.80 15.41
N ALA A 98 0.86 3.45 15.00
CA ALA A 98 2.06 3.57 15.83
C ALA A 98 1.87 4.54 17.00
N ALA A 99 1.07 5.60 16.80
CA ALA A 99 0.71 6.54 17.83
C ALA A 99 -0.35 5.97 18.80
N ASN A 100 -1.32 5.24 18.25
CA ASN A 100 -2.38 4.60 19.03
C ASN A 100 -2.65 3.17 18.49
N PRO A 101 -2.23 2.12 19.21
CA PRO A 101 -2.42 0.73 18.80
C PRO A 101 -3.88 0.31 18.56
N LEU A 102 -4.85 0.99 19.16
CA LEU A 102 -6.28 0.74 18.90
C LEU A 102 -6.68 1.03 17.44
N LEU A 103 -5.89 1.82 16.71
CA LEU A 103 -6.09 2.10 15.29
C LEU A 103 -5.50 1.04 14.35
N LEU A 104 -4.86 0.00 14.88
CA LEU A 104 -4.28 -1.08 14.07
C LEU A 104 -5.31 -1.79 13.16
N PRO A 105 -6.55 -2.08 13.59
CA PRO A 105 -7.58 -2.63 12.69
C PRO A 105 -7.91 -1.68 11.54
N LEU A 106 -7.98 -0.38 11.80
CA LEU A 106 -8.23 0.64 10.77
C LEU A 106 -7.07 0.70 9.76
N ALA A 107 -5.82 0.72 10.22
CA ALA A 107 -4.64 0.68 9.35
C ALA A 107 -4.65 -0.57 8.43
N ARG A 108 -5.06 -1.73 8.97
CA ARG A 108 -5.21 -2.96 8.18
C ARG A 108 -6.34 -2.87 7.15
N ALA A 109 -7.45 -2.22 7.50
CA ALA A 109 -8.55 -1.98 6.57
C ALA A 109 -8.12 -1.05 5.43
N VAL A 110 -7.36 0.00 5.73
CA VAL A 110 -6.76 0.89 4.72
C VAL A 110 -5.85 0.10 3.79
N ASP A 111 -4.89 -0.69 4.31
CA ASP A 111 -4.00 -1.53 3.50
C ASP A 111 -4.81 -2.45 2.55
N TYR A 112 -5.87 -3.10 3.06
CA TYR A 112 -6.72 -3.97 2.24
C TYR A 112 -7.49 -3.21 1.16
N THR A 113 -8.07 -2.05 1.50
CA THR A 113 -8.87 -1.24 0.58
C THR A 113 -8.04 -0.69 -0.58
N VAL A 114 -6.83 -0.25 -0.28
CA VAL A 114 -5.88 0.25 -1.29
C VAL A 114 -5.51 -0.84 -2.30
N GLU A 115 -5.23 -2.05 -1.80
CA GLU A 115 -4.97 -3.22 -2.65
C GLU A 115 -6.18 -3.57 -3.52
N ARG A 116 -7.39 -3.56 -2.93
CA ARG A 116 -8.64 -3.79 -3.68
C ARG A 116 -8.88 -2.74 -4.76
N TRP A 117 -8.54 -1.49 -4.48
CA TRP A 117 -8.64 -0.43 -5.49
C TRP A 117 -7.68 -0.68 -6.66
N ALA A 118 -6.42 -1.02 -6.37
CA ALA A 118 -5.44 -1.34 -7.41
C ALA A 118 -5.87 -2.56 -8.25
N ASP A 119 -6.43 -3.61 -7.62
CA ASP A 119 -6.99 -4.77 -8.30
C ASP A 119 -8.12 -4.41 -9.26
N GLU A 120 -9.08 -3.60 -8.81
CA GLU A 120 -10.21 -3.16 -9.62
C GLU A 120 -9.76 -2.22 -10.75
N HIS A 121 -8.69 -1.45 -10.53
CA HIS A 121 -8.08 -0.64 -11.58
C HIS A 121 -7.43 -1.53 -12.64
N ALA A 122 -6.61 -2.50 -12.24
CA ALA A 122 -6.00 -3.46 -13.16
C ALA A 122 -7.06 -4.22 -13.96
N ALA A 123 -8.14 -4.66 -13.31
CA ALA A 123 -9.26 -5.33 -13.97
C ALA A 123 -10.00 -4.44 -15.01
N ARG A 124 -10.06 -3.14 -14.76
CA ARG A 124 -10.62 -2.19 -15.75
C ARG A 124 -9.69 -1.97 -16.94
N VAL A 125 -8.37 -1.91 -16.69
CA VAL A 125 -7.36 -1.71 -17.74
C VAL A 125 -7.25 -2.94 -18.64
N THR A 126 -7.22 -4.14 -18.05
CA THR A 126 -7.12 -5.41 -18.79
C THR A 126 -8.46 -5.89 -19.38
N GLY A 127 -9.58 -5.37 -18.88
CA GLY A 127 -10.92 -5.87 -19.22
C GLY A 127 -11.24 -7.25 -18.63
N ASP A 128 -10.30 -7.87 -17.88
CA ASP A 128 -10.44 -9.24 -17.38
C ASP A 128 -10.12 -9.35 -15.88
N ARG A 129 -11.18 -9.49 -15.06
CA ARG A 129 -11.08 -9.69 -13.61
C ARG A 129 -10.46 -11.04 -13.24
N ARG A 130 -10.70 -12.09 -14.09
CA ARG A 130 -10.16 -13.42 -13.84
C ARG A 130 -8.67 -13.47 -14.08
N LEU A 131 -8.18 -12.78 -15.12
CA LEU A 131 -6.75 -12.61 -15.38
C LEU A 131 -6.06 -11.98 -14.16
N VAL A 132 -6.58 -10.86 -13.64
CA VAL A 132 -6.01 -10.19 -12.47
C VAL A 132 -6.03 -11.11 -11.25
N ALA A 133 -7.12 -11.82 -11.00
CA ALA A 133 -7.23 -12.78 -9.91
C ALA A 133 -6.21 -13.92 -10.02
N ALA A 134 -6.03 -14.48 -11.22
CA ALA A 134 -5.05 -15.53 -11.51
C ALA A 134 -3.61 -15.03 -11.32
N THR A 135 -3.30 -13.82 -11.81
CA THR A 135 -1.98 -13.18 -11.67
C THR A 135 -1.62 -12.98 -10.19
N ILE A 136 -2.55 -12.42 -9.39
CA ILE A 136 -2.35 -12.25 -7.94
C ILE A 136 -2.15 -13.59 -7.23
N GLY A 137 -2.98 -14.58 -7.56
CA GLY A 137 -2.87 -15.93 -7.00
C GLY A 137 -1.54 -16.58 -7.33
N ARG A 138 -1.11 -16.53 -8.59
CA ARG A 138 0.16 -17.08 -9.07
C ARG A 138 1.37 -16.41 -8.40
N ALA A 139 1.41 -15.08 -8.40
CA ALA A 139 2.46 -14.32 -7.74
C ALA A 139 2.55 -14.66 -6.23
N ALA A 140 1.41 -14.77 -5.55
CA ALA A 140 1.37 -15.11 -4.14
C ALA A 140 1.86 -16.54 -3.85
N LEU A 141 1.48 -17.52 -4.67
CA LEU A 141 1.92 -18.91 -4.55
C LEU A 141 3.44 -19.04 -4.76
N LEU A 142 3.96 -18.44 -5.84
CA LEU A 142 5.39 -18.49 -6.15
C LEU A 142 6.24 -17.81 -5.08
N ALA A 143 5.75 -16.70 -4.56
CA ALA A 143 6.43 -16.02 -3.48
C ALA A 143 6.41 -16.79 -2.14
N GLN A 144 5.49 -17.74 -1.90
CA GLN A 144 5.47 -18.60 -0.70
C GLN A 144 6.60 -19.63 -0.68
N HIS A 145 7.08 -20.05 -1.84
CA HIS A 145 8.11 -21.09 -1.98
C HIS A 145 9.55 -20.56 -1.83
N ARG A 146 9.73 -19.28 -1.58
CA ARG A 146 11.06 -18.66 -1.40
C ARG A 146 11.22 -18.08 0.00
N PRO A 147 12.42 -18.21 0.60
CA PRO A 147 12.68 -17.64 1.92
C PRO A 147 12.47 -16.12 1.91
N PRO A 148 11.86 -15.54 2.95
CA PRO A 148 11.68 -14.10 3.04
C PRO A 148 13.05 -13.43 3.15
N ARG A 149 13.42 -12.65 2.14
CA ARG A 149 14.54 -11.70 2.23
C ARG A 149 14.02 -10.37 2.76
N PRO A 150 14.78 -9.64 3.57
CA PRO A 150 14.44 -8.27 3.93
C PRO A 150 14.62 -7.38 2.70
N THR A 151 13.56 -7.22 1.93
CA THR A 151 13.56 -6.39 0.73
C THR A 151 13.15 -4.97 1.06
N ALA A 152 13.54 -4.02 0.20
CA ALA A 152 13.11 -2.64 0.33
C ALA A 152 11.57 -2.53 0.40
N ALA A 153 10.86 -3.35 -0.37
CA ALA A 153 9.40 -3.44 -0.36
C ALA A 153 8.84 -3.88 1.00
N ALA A 154 9.48 -4.85 1.68
CA ALA A 154 9.08 -5.28 3.02
C ALA A 154 9.37 -4.21 4.08
N ILE A 155 10.51 -3.51 3.97
CA ILE A 155 10.91 -2.42 4.87
C ILE A 155 10.00 -1.20 4.68
N LEU A 156 9.65 -0.87 3.45
CA LEU A 156 8.67 0.18 3.11
C LEU A 156 7.26 -0.20 3.56
N GLY A 157 7.06 -1.48 3.91
CA GLY A 157 5.77 -2.03 4.29
C GLY A 157 4.79 -2.08 3.13
N ILE A 158 5.28 -2.06 1.90
CA ILE A 158 4.53 -2.25 0.67
C ILE A 158 4.17 -3.73 0.53
N THR A 159 5.09 -4.62 0.95
CA THR A 159 4.82 -6.04 1.11
C THR A 159 4.75 -6.43 2.59
N ARG A 160 3.75 -7.18 2.99
CA ARG A 160 3.62 -7.70 4.35
C ARG A 160 4.61 -8.85 4.58
N PRO A 161 5.30 -8.90 5.74
CA PRO A 161 6.00 -10.12 6.14
C PRO A 161 4.96 -11.26 6.23
N ARG A 162 5.27 -12.35 5.54
CA ARG A 162 4.42 -13.54 5.44
C ARG A 162 4.53 -14.40 6.67
N THR A 163 3.82 -14.05 7.71
CA THR A 163 3.47 -15.00 8.77
C THR A 163 1.96 -15.21 8.74
N CYS A 164 1.47 -15.95 7.77
CA CYS A 164 0.08 -16.38 7.80
C CYS A 164 0.03 -17.89 7.50
N ARG A 165 -0.04 -18.68 8.56
CA ARG A 165 -0.57 -20.04 8.47
C ARG A 165 -2.00 -19.93 7.97
N VAL A 166 -2.29 -20.57 6.86
CA VAL A 166 -3.62 -20.59 6.24
C VAL A 166 -4.53 -21.40 7.16
N SER A 167 -5.36 -20.72 7.91
CA SER A 167 -6.61 -21.29 8.43
C SER A 167 -7.71 -20.87 7.47
N LEU A 168 -8.49 -21.81 6.95
CA LEU A 168 -9.60 -21.55 6.02
C LEU A 168 -10.65 -20.59 6.60
N ALA A 169 -10.77 -20.48 7.91
CA ALA A 169 -11.70 -19.59 8.59
C ALA A 169 -11.23 -18.10 8.56
N TRP A 170 -9.94 -17.86 8.33
CA TRP A 170 -9.34 -16.53 8.26
C TRP A 170 -8.47 -16.43 7.01
N ALA A 171 -9.11 -16.50 5.84
CA ALA A 171 -8.42 -16.30 4.57
C ALA A 171 -7.59 -15.01 4.64
N GLY A 172 -6.28 -15.12 4.41
CA GLY A 172 -5.37 -13.96 4.36
C GLY A 172 -5.84 -12.93 3.32
N PRO A 173 -5.19 -11.78 3.22
CA PRO A 173 -5.62 -10.70 2.31
C PRO A 173 -5.69 -11.16 0.85
N VAL A 174 -4.79 -12.03 0.40
CA VAL A 174 -4.74 -12.50 -1.00
C VAL A 174 -5.96 -13.34 -1.38
N PRO A 175 -6.35 -14.41 -0.67
CA PRO A 175 -7.57 -15.16 -0.98
C PRO A 175 -8.83 -14.29 -0.99
N ARG A 176 -8.93 -13.33 -0.07
CA ARG A 176 -10.06 -12.38 -0.05
C ARG A 176 -10.09 -11.45 -1.28
N ARG A 177 -8.93 -11.01 -1.76
CA ARG A 177 -8.80 -10.20 -2.97
C ARG A 177 -9.20 -11.00 -4.21
N VAL A 178 -8.69 -12.23 -4.33
CA VAL A 178 -9.03 -13.14 -5.43
C VAL A 178 -10.54 -13.43 -5.44
N ALA A 179 -11.12 -13.80 -4.29
CA ALA A 179 -12.56 -14.05 -4.19
C ALA A 179 -13.39 -12.82 -4.58
N ALA A 180 -12.97 -11.63 -4.17
CA ALA A 180 -13.65 -10.39 -4.50
C ALA A 180 -13.54 -10.01 -5.99
N LEU A 181 -12.44 -10.37 -6.69
CA LEU A 181 -12.32 -10.20 -8.13
C LEU A 181 -13.19 -11.19 -8.92
N LEU A 182 -13.37 -12.40 -8.40
CA LEU A 182 -14.24 -13.43 -9.01
C LEU A 182 -15.73 -13.19 -8.75
N ALA A 183 -16.06 -12.39 -7.74
CA ALA A 183 -17.43 -11.95 -7.46
C ALA A 183 -17.86 -10.83 -8.44
N PRO A 184 -19.17 -10.60 -8.63
CA PRO A 184 -19.66 -9.45 -9.39
C PRO A 184 -19.08 -8.14 -8.85
N PRO A 185 -18.82 -7.14 -9.72
CA PRO A 185 -18.30 -5.85 -9.28
C PRO A 185 -19.30 -5.18 -8.33
N LEU A 186 -18.78 -4.58 -7.26
CA LEU A 186 -19.63 -3.85 -6.33
C LEU A 186 -20.28 -2.65 -7.01
N PRO A 187 -21.58 -2.41 -6.79
CA PRO A 187 -22.24 -1.23 -7.29
C PRO A 187 -21.56 0.02 -6.69
N ARG A 188 -21.43 1.06 -7.51
CA ARG A 188 -20.86 2.33 -7.07
C ARG A 188 -21.88 3.07 -6.22
N HIS A 189 -21.74 3.03 -4.91
CA HIS A 189 -22.56 3.80 -3.99
C HIS A 189 -21.98 5.20 -3.79
N ALA A 190 -22.19 6.08 -4.77
CA ALA A 190 -21.74 7.49 -4.67
C ALA A 190 -22.26 8.19 -3.40
N VAL A 191 -23.46 7.88 -2.99
CA VAL A 191 -24.07 8.42 -1.77
C VAL A 191 -23.33 7.97 -0.52
N LEU A 192 -22.96 6.69 -0.41
CA LEU A 192 -22.19 6.18 0.74
C LEU A 192 -20.79 6.78 0.78
N LEU A 193 -20.14 6.96 -0.38
CA LEU A 193 -18.84 7.62 -0.47
C LEU A 193 -18.95 9.08 -0.02
N ALA A 194 -19.94 9.81 -0.51
CA ALA A 194 -20.18 11.21 -0.12
C ALA A 194 -20.47 11.32 1.38
N ALA A 195 -21.29 10.43 1.94
CA ALA A 195 -21.56 10.38 3.38
C ALA A 195 -20.30 10.08 4.21
N ALA A 196 -19.47 9.14 3.78
CA ALA A 196 -18.20 8.83 4.45
C ALA A 196 -17.25 10.03 4.43
N VAL A 197 -17.12 10.73 3.30
CA VAL A 197 -16.28 11.93 3.17
C VAL A 197 -16.83 13.04 4.07
N ALA A 198 -18.14 13.29 4.07
CA ALA A 198 -18.76 14.30 4.91
C ALA A 198 -18.53 14.02 6.40
N LEU A 199 -18.71 12.77 6.82
CA LEU A 199 -18.50 12.36 8.23
C LEU A 199 -17.02 12.53 8.64
N THR A 200 -16.09 12.19 7.76
CA THR A 200 -14.66 12.36 8.02
C THR A 200 -14.27 13.83 8.12
N ALA A 201 -14.82 14.68 7.24
CA ALA A 201 -14.61 16.11 7.28
C ALA A 201 -15.16 16.74 8.58
N LEU A 202 -16.37 16.35 8.99
CA LEU A 202 -17.00 16.80 10.23
C LEU A 202 -16.15 16.39 11.46
N ALA A 203 -15.68 15.15 11.51
CA ALA A 203 -14.80 14.68 12.57
C ALA A 203 -13.47 15.47 12.62
N GLY A 204 -12.90 15.80 11.46
CA GLY A 204 -11.71 16.63 11.35
C GLY A 204 -11.91 18.06 11.87
N VAL A 205 -13.02 18.69 11.52
CA VAL A 205 -13.40 20.03 12.02
C VAL A 205 -13.57 19.99 13.55
N SER A 206 -14.33 19.02 14.07
CA SER A 206 -14.53 18.88 15.52
C SER A 206 -13.21 18.67 16.28
N ALA A 207 -12.29 17.87 15.74
CA ALA A 207 -10.98 17.67 16.34
C ALA A 207 -10.13 18.95 16.34
N LEU A 208 -10.18 19.74 15.25
CA LEU A 208 -9.48 21.01 15.14
C LEU A 208 -10.03 22.05 16.15
N GLU A 209 -11.34 22.12 16.29
CA GLU A 209 -11.98 23.00 17.28
C GLU A 209 -11.60 22.61 18.71
N ALA A 210 -11.68 21.32 19.06
CA ALA A 210 -11.26 20.83 20.36
C ALA A 210 -9.79 21.18 20.65
N ALA A 211 -8.90 21.06 19.68
CA ALA A 211 -7.48 21.45 19.82
C ALA A 211 -7.33 22.97 20.05
N ARG A 212 -8.10 23.80 19.36
CA ARG A 212 -8.11 25.26 19.55
C ARG A 212 -8.60 25.67 20.95
N TYR A 213 -9.68 25.06 21.42
CA TYR A 213 -10.18 25.31 22.78
C TYR A 213 -9.16 24.90 23.85
N LEU A 214 -8.54 23.74 23.69
CA LEU A 214 -7.49 23.28 24.60
C LEU A 214 -6.29 24.24 24.62
N HIS A 215 -5.86 24.70 23.45
CA HIS A 215 -4.77 25.67 23.33
C HIS A 215 -5.09 26.98 24.04
N ALA A 216 -6.29 27.54 23.83
CA ALA A 216 -6.76 28.78 24.48
C ALA A 216 -6.83 28.62 26.00
N LEU A 217 -7.32 27.48 26.51
CA LEU A 217 -7.35 27.21 27.95
C LEU A 217 -5.93 27.12 28.57
N LEU A 218 -4.99 26.53 27.84
CA LEU A 218 -3.59 26.45 28.29
C LEU A 218 -2.91 27.83 28.31
N GLU A 219 -3.22 28.71 27.36
CA GLU A 219 -2.72 30.09 27.35
C GLU A 219 -3.29 30.92 28.52
N LEU A 220 -4.60 30.80 28.77
CA LEU A 220 -5.25 31.45 29.91
C LEU A 220 -4.65 30.97 31.24
N ALA A 221 -4.42 29.67 31.39
CA ALA A 221 -3.81 29.12 32.59
C ALA A 221 -2.35 29.61 32.79
N ARG A 222 -1.59 29.81 31.72
CA ARG A 222 -0.22 30.37 31.79
C ARG A 222 -0.21 31.86 32.10
N ALA A 223 -1.20 32.61 31.69
CA ALA A 223 -1.31 34.05 31.97
C ALA A 223 -1.78 34.34 33.41
N ALA A 224 -2.35 33.35 34.09
CA ALA A 224 -2.81 33.46 35.48
C ALA A 224 -1.73 33.14 36.54
N HIS A 225 -0.53 32.76 36.11
CA HIS A 225 0.66 32.52 36.92
C HIS A 225 1.79 33.52 36.61
#